data_f62909ce2df87a8c2b905552d65833c4
#
_entry.id   f62909ce2df87a8c2b905552d65833c4
#
_cell.length_a   1.000
_cell.length_b   1.000
_cell.length_c   1.000
_cell.angle_alpha   90.00
_cell.angle_beta   90.00
_cell.angle_gamma   90.00
#
_symmetry.space_group_name_H-M   'P 1'
#
loop_
_entity.id
_entity.type
_entity.pdbx_description
1 polymer ?
#
loop_
_entity_poly.entity_id
_entity_poly.type
_entity_poly.pdbx_seq_one_letter_code
_entity_poly.pdbx_strand_id
1 'polypeptide(L)'
;MARFIFVTGGVVSSLGKGLSSASLAYLLQSRGFNVRLRKLDPYLNVDPGTMSPFQHGEVFVTDDGAETDLDLGHYERFSGISSKKSDNITTGKIYSDVLKKERKGGYLGKTVQVIPHITDRIKDFIKSDTSKEDFVICEIGGIIGDIESLPFVEAIRQFSNDVGKKNALFIHLTLVPYLKASDEIKTKPTQHSVKELRSLGIQPDIIICRSERPIPLEHRKKISLFCNVGIENVIQTVDVKTIYEAPISFNRENLDKQVLEYFKIKSRKKVNLNPWKKITKIVLHTKKSINIAIIGKYVELKDAYKSLDEALTHGGIDNNLKINLVRIDSENLKIFEIKKKLKGVSGILIPGGFGKRGTEGKIEAIKYARVKKIPFFGICFGMQMAIIEFARNKLNIKRATSSEFGLGGTPIIGLISEWNKGGKLIKGTDKDLGGTMRLGLYEARLKENSLIKKIYKSKSIQERHRHRYEVNISYKDQFEKNGLIFSGLSPDKKLPEIIELKNHPWFIAVQFHPEFKSRPLAPHPLFSSFIKAAKNHK
;
A
#
# COMPACT_ATOMS: atom_id res chain seq x y z
N MET A 1 -7.47 -21.69 -19.64
CA MET A 1 -6.16 -21.00 -19.50
C MET A 1 -6.43 -19.54 -19.19
N ALA A 2 -5.73 -18.96 -18.23
CA ALA A 2 -5.84 -17.52 -17.94
C ALA A 2 -5.40 -16.67 -19.14
N ARG A 3 -5.95 -15.47 -19.27
CA ARG A 3 -5.55 -14.44 -20.23
C ARG A 3 -4.66 -13.44 -19.55
N PHE A 4 -3.61 -13.02 -20.21
CA PHE A 4 -2.59 -12.14 -19.63
C PHE A 4 -2.68 -10.73 -20.21
N ILE A 5 -2.65 -9.75 -19.34
CA ILE A 5 -2.66 -8.33 -19.69
C ILE A 5 -1.38 -7.71 -19.14
N PHE A 6 -0.51 -7.24 -20.01
CA PHE A 6 0.73 -6.58 -19.63
C PHE A 6 0.57 -5.08 -19.69
N VAL A 7 0.81 -4.41 -18.57
CA VAL A 7 0.69 -2.96 -18.43
C VAL A 7 2.09 -2.38 -18.34
N THR A 8 2.48 -1.64 -19.37
CA THR A 8 3.76 -0.93 -19.46
C THR A 8 3.54 0.58 -19.42
N GLY A 9 4.58 1.35 -19.20
CA GLY A 9 4.49 2.81 -19.22
C GLY A 9 5.72 3.45 -19.83
N GLY A 10 5.53 4.64 -20.37
CA GLY A 10 6.62 5.41 -20.96
C GLY A 10 6.47 6.90 -20.71
N VAL A 11 7.45 7.68 -21.14
CA VAL A 11 7.59 9.12 -21.02
C VAL A 11 8.07 9.57 -19.63
N VAL A 12 7.33 9.25 -18.55
CA VAL A 12 7.68 9.60 -17.17
C VAL A 12 7.20 8.54 -16.19
N SER A 13 7.80 8.49 -15.00
CA SER A 13 7.31 7.70 -13.87
C SER A 13 5.98 8.27 -13.33
N SER A 14 5.34 7.54 -12.41
CA SER A 14 4.11 7.99 -11.74
C SER A 14 2.93 8.35 -12.67
N LEU A 15 2.89 7.75 -13.88
CA LEU A 15 1.77 7.91 -14.81
C LEU A 15 0.44 7.33 -14.31
N GLY A 16 0.50 6.50 -13.26
CA GLY A 16 -0.68 5.84 -12.69
C GLY A 16 -0.93 4.44 -13.24
N LYS A 17 0.13 3.70 -13.62
CA LYS A 17 0.03 2.28 -14.01
C LYS A 17 -0.72 1.46 -12.96
N GLY A 18 -0.32 1.56 -11.68
CA GLY A 18 -0.95 0.84 -10.56
C GLY A 18 -2.43 1.13 -10.43
N LEU A 19 -2.82 2.40 -10.50
CA LEU A 19 -4.23 2.80 -10.43
C LEU A 19 -5.03 2.32 -11.65
N SER A 20 -4.43 2.36 -12.85
CA SER A 20 -5.07 1.89 -14.08
C SER A 20 -5.28 0.37 -14.05
N SER A 21 -4.24 -0.37 -13.63
CA SER A 21 -4.29 -1.84 -13.46
C SER A 21 -5.34 -2.25 -12.43
N ALA A 22 -5.37 -1.58 -11.28
CA ALA A 22 -6.34 -1.83 -10.21
C ALA A 22 -7.78 -1.49 -10.63
N SER A 23 -7.98 -0.38 -11.35
CA SER A 23 -9.29 0.01 -11.88
C SER A 23 -9.78 -0.98 -12.94
N LEU A 24 -8.92 -1.42 -13.85
CA LEU A 24 -9.26 -2.44 -14.85
C LEU A 24 -9.62 -3.76 -14.17
N ALA A 25 -8.86 -4.16 -13.14
CA ALA A 25 -9.17 -5.37 -12.36
C ALA A 25 -10.58 -5.29 -11.76
N TYR A 26 -10.94 -4.17 -11.10
CA TYR A 26 -12.29 -3.96 -10.59
C TYR A 26 -13.36 -4.07 -11.68
N LEU A 27 -13.14 -3.44 -12.83
CA LEU A 27 -14.10 -3.44 -13.93
C LEU A 27 -14.33 -4.86 -14.46
N LEU A 28 -13.27 -5.64 -14.66
CA LEU A 28 -13.36 -7.04 -15.09
C LEU A 28 -14.02 -7.92 -14.02
N GLN A 29 -13.71 -7.72 -12.74
CA GLN A 29 -14.40 -8.40 -11.63
C GLN A 29 -15.90 -8.07 -11.60
N SER A 30 -16.25 -6.81 -11.79
CA SER A 30 -17.64 -6.37 -11.86
C SER A 30 -18.39 -7.01 -13.04
N ARG A 31 -17.69 -7.38 -14.11
CA ARG A 31 -18.22 -8.16 -15.23
C ARG A 31 -18.29 -9.67 -14.97
N GLY A 32 -17.88 -10.13 -13.77
CA GLY A 32 -17.99 -11.51 -13.30
C GLY A 32 -16.77 -12.38 -13.58
N PHE A 33 -15.59 -11.79 -13.77
CA PHE A 33 -14.34 -12.52 -14.01
C PHE A 33 -13.46 -12.57 -12.76
N ASN A 34 -12.70 -13.65 -12.60
CA ASN A 34 -11.65 -13.76 -11.60
C ASN A 34 -10.38 -13.08 -12.14
N VAL A 35 -9.86 -12.12 -11.39
CA VAL A 35 -8.72 -11.30 -11.81
C VAL A 35 -7.63 -11.32 -10.74
N ARG A 36 -6.39 -11.52 -11.17
CA ARG A 36 -5.20 -11.39 -10.33
C ARG A 36 -4.32 -10.26 -10.85
N LEU A 37 -3.74 -9.51 -9.92
CA LEU A 37 -2.80 -8.43 -10.22
C LEU A 37 -1.40 -8.85 -9.78
N ARG A 38 -0.38 -8.53 -10.61
CA ARG A 38 1.03 -8.77 -10.34
C ARG A 38 1.86 -7.56 -10.64
N LYS A 39 2.89 -7.36 -9.81
CA LYS A 39 3.87 -6.29 -9.95
C LYS A 39 5.24 -6.89 -10.23
N LEU A 40 5.89 -6.39 -11.27
CA LEU A 40 7.24 -6.73 -11.66
C LEU A 40 8.11 -5.47 -11.54
N ASP A 41 8.99 -5.43 -10.53
CA ASP A 41 9.77 -4.25 -10.19
C ASP A 41 11.22 -4.35 -10.69
N PRO A 42 11.70 -3.39 -11.50
CA PRO A 42 12.99 -3.49 -12.17
C PRO A 42 14.21 -3.14 -11.28
N TYR A 43 14.04 -2.81 -10.01
CA TYR A 43 15.17 -2.50 -9.13
C TYR A 43 15.89 -3.76 -8.61
N LEU A 44 17.20 -3.58 -8.25
CA LEU A 44 18.07 -4.66 -7.78
C LEU A 44 17.91 -5.04 -6.30
N ASN A 45 17.11 -4.33 -5.54
CA ASN A 45 16.79 -4.74 -4.18
C ASN A 45 16.03 -6.07 -4.20
N VAL A 46 16.35 -6.98 -3.28
CA VAL A 46 15.65 -8.28 -3.17
C VAL A 46 14.17 -8.07 -2.81
N ASP A 47 13.92 -7.11 -1.94
CA ASP A 47 12.60 -6.58 -1.58
C ASP A 47 12.73 -5.10 -1.15
N PRO A 48 11.64 -4.35 -0.98
CA PRO A 48 11.68 -2.94 -0.59
C PRO A 48 11.86 -2.72 0.92
N GLY A 49 11.96 -3.77 1.73
CA GLY A 49 11.97 -3.68 3.21
C GLY A 49 13.05 -2.79 3.81
N THR A 50 14.20 -2.68 3.13
CA THR A 50 15.33 -1.82 3.55
C THR A 50 15.44 -0.51 2.76
N MET A 51 14.51 -0.25 1.82
CA MET A 51 14.53 0.94 1.00
C MET A 51 14.08 2.18 1.80
N SER A 52 14.66 3.32 1.46
CA SER A 52 14.27 4.58 2.09
C SER A 52 12.87 5.00 1.64
N PRO A 53 11.95 5.32 2.57
CA PRO A 53 10.65 5.87 2.22
C PRO A 53 10.72 7.17 1.39
N PHE A 54 11.84 7.88 1.46
CA PHE A 54 12.09 9.08 0.65
C PHE A 54 12.22 8.79 -0.85
N GLN A 55 12.65 7.59 -1.22
CA GLN A 55 12.87 7.20 -2.61
C GLN A 55 11.73 6.36 -3.19
N HIS A 56 11.12 5.49 -2.37
CA HIS A 56 10.15 4.49 -2.81
C HIS A 56 8.76 4.61 -2.19
N GLY A 57 8.56 5.55 -1.25
CA GLY A 57 7.31 5.64 -0.51
C GLY A 57 7.20 4.57 0.59
N GLU A 58 5.98 4.21 0.96
CA GLU A 58 5.75 3.20 2.00
C GLU A 58 6.08 1.79 1.52
N VAL A 59 6.53 0.95 2.45
CA VAL A 59 6.62 -0.49 2.26
C VAL A 59 5.29 -1.11 2.64
N PHE A 60 4.60 -1.68 1.65
CA PHE A 60 3.33 -2.37 1.86
C PHE A 60 3.57 -3.82 2.27
N VAL A 61 2.80 -4.34 3.23
CA VAL A 61 2.96 -5.71 3.73
C VAL A 61 1.74 -6.55 3.41
N THR A 62 1.96 -7.71 2.79
CA THR A 62 0.91 -8.69 2.45
C THR A 62 0.52 -9.57 3.63
N ASP A 63 -0.59 -10.30 3.50
CA ASP A 63 -1.06 -11.24 4.54
C ASP A 63 -0.02 -12.33 4.85
N ASP A 64 0.69 -12.83 3.85
CA ASP A 64 1.73 -13.86 3.99
C ASP A 64 3.13 -13.31 4.31
N GLY A 65 3.21 -11.99 4.59
CA GLY A 65 4.40 -11.31 5.12
C GLY A 65 5.45 -11.02 4.04
N ALA A 66 5.04 -10.67 2.83
CA ALA A 66 5.93 -10.03 1.88
C ALA A 66 5.98 -8.52 2.15
N GLU A 67 7.17 -7.95 2.11
CA GLU A 67 7.39 -6.52 1.97
C GLU A 67 7.40 -6.20 0.48
N THR A 68 6.56 -5.26 0.06
CA THR A 68 6.29 -5.01 -1.36
C THR A 68 6.18 -3.51 -1.64
N ASP A 69 6.16 -3.18 -2.92
CA ASP A 69 5.88 -1.82 -3.40
C ASP A 69 4.47 -1.35 -3.01
N LEU A 70 4.31 -0.04 -2.85
CA LEU A 70 3.04 0.60 -2.48
C LEU A 70 1.90 0.36 -3.47
N ASP A 71 2.20 -0.01 -4.72
CA ASP A 71 1.21 -0.31 -5.76
C ASP A 71 0.32 -1.51 -5.38
N LEU A 72 0.85 -2.49 -4.62
CA LEU A 72 0.04 -3.60 -4.13
C LEU A 72 -1.08 -3.11 -3.20
N GLY A 73 -0.85 -2.04 -2.46
CA GLY A 73 -1.90 -1.37 -1.69
C GLY A 73 -3.01 -0.81 -2.59
N HIS A 74 -2.67 -0.21 -3.74
CA HIS A 74 -3.67 0.21 -4.73
C HIS A 74 -4.45 -0.99 -5.27
N TYR A 75 -3.76 -2.10 -5.58
CA TYR A 75 -4.40 -3.32 -6.05
C TYR A 75 -5.45 -3.82 -5.07
N GLU A 76 -5.10 -3.96 -3.80
CA GLU A 76 -6.03 -4.42 -2.76
C GLU A 76 -7.19 -3.45 -2.50
N ARG A 77 -6.92 -2.15 -2.49
CA ARG A 77 -7.94 -1.12 -2.24
C ARG A 77 -9.02 -1.11 -3.31
N PHE A 78 -8.66 -1.33 -4.58
CA PHE A 78 -9.59 -1.28 -5.70
C PHE A 78 -10.21 -2.64 -6.04
N SER A 79 -9.40 -3.71 -6.10
CA SER A 79 -9.90 -5.05 -6.43
C SER A 79 -10.63 -5.74 -5.28
N GLY A 80 -10.35 -5.34 -4.03
CA GLY A 80 -10.87 -6.02 -2.85
C GLY A 80 -10.19 -7.36 -2.54
N ILE A 81 -9.20 -7.79 -3.32
CA ILE A 81 -8.46 -9.05 -3.14
C ILE A 81 -7.15 -8.78 -2.42
N SER A 82 -6.83 -9.60 -1.42
CA SER A 82 -5.53 -9.53 -0.74
C SER A 82 -4.41 -10.08 -1.63
N SER A 83 -3.34 -9.30 -1.75
CA SER A 83 -2.12 -9.69 -2.46
C SER A 83 -1.29 -10.70 -1.67
N LYS A 84 -0.46 -11.47 -2.38
CA LYS A 84 0.42 -12.50 -1.84
C LYS A 84 1.87 -12.26 -2.27
N LYS A 85 2.81 -12.96 -1.64
CA LYS A 85 4.24 -12.99 -2.07
C LYS A 85 4.43 -13.28 -3.55
N SER A 86 3.55 -14.15 -4.10
CA SER A 86 3.56 -14.51 -5.52
C SER A 86 2.96 -13.44 -6.44
N ASP A 87 2.60 -12.27 -5.93
CA ASP A 87 2.07 -11.16 -6.73
C ASP A 87 3.08 -10.02 -6.94
N ASN A 88 4.26 -10.11 -6.30
CA ASN A 88 5.35 -9.16 -6.50
C ASN A 88 6.69 -9.88 -6.69
N ILE A 89 7.48 -9.41 -7.64
CA ILE A 89 8.86 -9.87 -7.83
C ILE A 89 9.74 -8.71 -8.28
N THR A 90 10.97 -8.70 -7.76
CA THR A 90 12.00 -7.70 -8.12
C THR A 90 13.07 -8.31 -8.99
N THR A 91 13.79 -7.49 -9.76
CA THR A 91 14.99 -7.94 -10.50
C THR A 91 15.98 -8.60 -9.54
N GLY A 92 16.25 -8.00 -8.37
CA GLY A 92 17.18 -8.58 -7.39
C GLY A 92 16.77 -9.96 -6.92
N LYS A 93 15.49 -10.21 -6.70
CA LYS A 93 14.97 -11.53 -6.33
C LYS A 93 15.17 -12.55 -7.45
N ILE A 94 14.89 -12.17 -8.71
CA ILE A 94 15.05 -13.03 -9.88
C ILE A 94 16.50 -13.45 -10.04
N TYR A 95 17.42 -12.47 -10.04
CA TYR A 95 18.85 -12.75 -10.16
C TYR A 95 19.36 -13.60 -8.99
N SER A 96 18.96 -13.30 -7.76
CA SER A 96 19.31 -14.11 -6.59
C SER A 96 18.86 -15.57 -6.73
N ASP A 97 17.65 -15.81 -7.24
CA ASP A 97 17.12 -17.16 -7.43
C ASP A 97 17.92 -17.91 -8.51
N VAL A 98 18.24 -17.26 -9.64
CA VAL A 98 19.02 -17.85 -10.72
C VAL A 98 20.45 -18.16 -10.29
N LEU A 99 21.14 -17.22 -9.61
CA LEU A 99 22.49 -17.41 -9.11
C LEU A 99 22.56 -18.51 -8.03
N LYS A 100 21.58 -18.57 -7.13
CA LYS A 100 21.49 -19.67 -6.16
C LYS A 100 21.29 -21.03 -6.82
N LYS A 101 20.51 -21.11 -7.91
CA LYS A 101 20.31 -22.34 -8.68
C LYS A 101 21.58 -22.72 -9.42
N GLU A 102 22.31 -21.76 -9.99
CA GLU A 102 23.60 -21.96 -10.64
C GLU A 102 24.62 -22.57 -9.66
N ARG A 103 24.82 -21.92 -8.51
CA ARG A 103 25.76 -22.37 -7.46
C ARG A 103 25.46 -23.77 -6.92
N LYS A 104 24.19 -24.22 -7.01
CA LYS A 104 23.78 -25.58 -6.67
C LYS A 104 23.90 -26.57 -7.83
N GLY A 105 24.51 -26.21 -8.95
CA GLY A 105 24.66 -27.06 -10.14
C GLY A 105 23.36 -27.28 -10.91
N GLY A 106 22.32 -26.50 -10.65
CA GLY A 106 20.99 -26.70 -11.25
C GLY A 106 20.92 -26.45 -12.77
N TYR A 107 22.00 -25.96 -13.38
CA TYR A 107 22.11 -25.79 -14.84
C TYR A 107 23.08 -26.74 -15.52
N LEU A 108 23.58 -27.74 -14.77
CA LEU A 108 24.42 -28.83 -15.31
C LEU A 108 25.61 -28.34 -16.16
N GLY A 109 26.32 -27.32 -15.71
CA GLY A 109 27.51 -26.76 -16.38
C GLY A 109 27.23 -25.87 -17.58
N LYS A 110 25.95 -25.57 -17.91
CA LYS A 110 25.61 -24.63 -18.99
C LYS A 110 26.01 -23.21 -18.62
N THR A 111 26.40 -22.41 -19.61
CA THR A 111 26.57 -20.97 -19.46
C THR A 111 25.22 -20.32 -19.14
N VAL A 112 25.12 -19.64 -17.99
CA VAL A 112 23.89 -18.94 -17.55
C VAL A 112 23.89 -17.51 -18.10
N GLN A 113 22.84 -17.13 -18.81
CA GLN A 113 22.70 -15.84 -19.49
C GLN A 113 21.36 -15.19 -19.13
N VAL A 114 21.19 -13.91 -19.43
CA VAL A 114 19.91 -13.22 -19.24
C VAL A 114 18.82 -13.91 -20.05
N ILE A 115 19.09 -14.22 -21.30
CA ILE A 115 18.24 -15.06 -22.16
C ILE A 115 18.93 -16.42 -22.32
N PRO A 116 18.30 -17.55 -21.99
CA PRO A 116 16.89 -17.64 -21.52
C PRO A 116 16.71 -17.64 -19.99
N HIS A 117 17.75 -17.74 -19.17
CA HIS A 117 17.63 -18.15 -17.76
C HIS A 117 16.90 -17.13 -16.87
N ILE A 118 17.18 -15.83 -17.03
CA ILE A 118 16.48 -14.76 -16.32
C ILE A 118 15.06 -14.60 -16.90
N THR A 119 14.92 -14.57 -18.22
CA THR A 119 13.61 -14.44 -18.87
C THR A 119 12.70 -15.62 -18.57
N ASP A 120 13.21 -16.86 -18.53
CA ASP A 120 12.43 -18.03 -18.13
C ASP A 120 11.95 -17.92 -16.67
N ARG A 121 12.83 -17.49 -15.75
CA ARG A 121 12.45 -17.28 -14.34
C ARG A 121 11.34 -16.22 -14.19
N ILE A 122 11.35 -15.16 -15.01
CA ILE A 122 10.29 -14.16 -15.07
C ILE A 122 8.99 -14.77 -15.61
N LYS A 123 9.07 -15.54 -16.71
CA LYS A 123 7.91 -16.22 -17.32
C LYS A 123 7.29 -17.23 -16.36
N ASP A 124 8.09 -17.98 -15.62
CA ASP A 124 7.63 -18.91 -14.59
C ASP A 124 6.84 -18.17 -13.49
N PHE A 125 7.34 -17.00 -13.05
CA PHE A 125 6.62 -16.16 -12.10
C PHE A 125 5.27 -15.68 -12.66
N ILE A 126 5.24 -15.17 -13.89
CA ILE A 126 4.01 -14.70 -14.55
C ILE A 126 2.97 -15.83 -14.63
N LYS A 127 3.39 -17.05 -14.89
CA LYS A 127 2.51 -18.22 -15.06
C LYS A 127 2.11 -18.89 -13.74
N SER A 128 2.86 -18.69 -12.65
CA SER A 128 2.61 -19.39 -11.38
C SER A 128 1.22 -19.05 -10.81
N ASP A 129 0.57 -19.99 -10.11
CA ASP A 129 -0.70 -19.80 -9.39
C ASP A 129 -1.84 -19.13 -10.19
N THR A 130 -1.94 -19.36 -11.50
CA THR A 130 -2.93 -18.70 -12.38
C THR A 130 -4.08 -19.61 -12.78
N SER A 131 -4.15 -20.84 -12.27
CA SER A 131 -5.11 -21.88 -12.73
C SER A 131 -6.59 -21.54 -12.48
N LYS A 132 -6.87 -20.67 -11.48
CA LYS A 132 -8.23 -20.27 -11.10
C LYS A 132 -8.65 -18.91 -11.66
N GLU A 133 -7.74 -18.22 -12.37
CA GLU A 133 -7.96 -16.87 -12.84
C GLU A 133 -8.47 -16.85 -14.29
N ASP A 134 -9.39 -15.95 -14.59
CA ASP A 134 -9.80 -15.63 -15.96
C ASP A 134 -8.79 -14.68 -16.59
N PHE A 135 -8.30 -13.70 -15.80
CA PHE A 135 -7.33 -12.68 -16.20
C PHE A 135 -6.20 -12.53 -15.19
N VAL A 136 -4.99 -12.35 -15.70
CA VAL A 136 -3.81 -11.95 -14.91
C VAL A 136 -3.29 -10.63 -15.48
N ILE A 137 -3.32 -9.58 -14.68
CA ILE A 137 -2.81 -8.26 -15.04
C ILE A 137 -1.41 -8.13 -14.44
N CYS A 138 -0.41 -8.02 -15.29
CA CYS A 138 0.99 -7.85 -14.91
C CYS A 138 1.44 -6.41 -15.18
N GLU A 139 1.69 -5.64 -14.13
CA GLU A 139 2.25 -4.31 -14.25
C GLU A 139 3.78 -4.37 -14.26
N ILE A 140 4.37 -3.79 -15.29
CA ILE A 140 5.83 -3.66 -15.41
C ILE A 140 6.25 -2.32 -14.80
N GLY A 141 7.07 -2.37 -13.76
CA GLY A 141 7.67 -1.18 -13.14
C GLY A 141 8.64 -0.46 -14.09
N GLY A 142 9.02 0.76 -13.73
CA GLY A 142 9.91 1.58 -14.54
C GLY A 142 9.25 2.18 -15.79
N ILE A 143 10.08 2.67 -16.69
CA ILE A 143 9.72 3.31 -17.96
C ILE A 143 10.29 2.44 -19.08
N ILE A 144 9.56 2.33 -20.19
CA ILE A 144 10.09 1.66 -21.39
C ILE A 144 11.28 2.47 -21.93
N GLY A 145 12.39 1.78 -22.13
CA GLY A 145 13.70 2.35 -22.47
C GLY A 145 14.70 2.35 -21.31
N ASP A 146 14.24 2.17 -20.06
CA ASP A 146 15.15 2.01 -18.93
C ASP A 146 15.88 0.65 -19.01
N ILE A 147 17.19 0.66 -18.79
CA ILE A 147 18.05 -0.54 -18.85
C ILE A 147 17.54 -1.62 -17.88
N GLU A 148 17.12 -1.21 -16.70
CA GLU A 148 16.66 -2.11 -15.64
C GLU A 148 15.40 -2.88 -16.02
N SER A 149 14.55 -2.32 -16.88
CA SER A 149 13.28 -2.94 -17.28
C SER A 149 13.43 -3.93 -18.44
N LEU A 150 14.55 -3.90 -19.19
CA LEU A 150 14.74 -4.70 -20.40
C LEU A 150 14.52 -6.21 -20.21
N PRO A 151 15.02 -6.87 -19.15
CA PRO A 151 14.76 -8.31 -18.94
C PRO A 151 13.27 -8.63 -18.79
N PHE A 152 12.49 -7.74 -18.16
CA PHE A 152 11.04 -7.91 -18.02
C PHE A 152 10.34 -7.73 -19.37
N VAL A 153 10.71 -6.70 -20.12
CA VAL A 153 10.11 -6.42 -21.44
C VAL A 153 10.39 -7.59 -22.40
N GLU A 154 11.61 -8.08 -22.41
CA GLU A 154 11.96 -9.25 -23.22
C GLU A 154 11.20 -10.50 -22.76
N ALA A 155 11.07 -10.73 -21.46
CA ALA A 155 10.32 -11.86 -20.92
C ALA A 155 8.84 -11.84 -21.32
N ILE A 156 8.16 -10.68 -21.24
CA ILE A 156 6.73 -10.58 -21.62
C ILE A 156 6.54 -10.69 -23.13
N ARG A 157 7.51 -10.25 -23.94
CA ARG A 157 7.52 -10.47 -25.38
C ARG A 157 7.58 -11.96 -25.71
N GLN A 158 8.53 -12.69 -25.11
CA GLN A 158 8.66 -14.14 -25.25
C GLN A 158 7.41 -14.86 -24.75
N PHE A 159 6.92 -14.48 -23.56
CA PHE A 159 5.73 -15.07 -22.93
C PHE A 159 4.50 -14.96 -23.84
N SER A 160 4.32 -13.83 -24.52
CA SER A 160 3.22 -13.65 -25.49
C SER A 160 3.29 -14.68 -26.63
N ASN A 161 4.49 -15.03 -27.10
CA ASN A 161 4.66 -16.08 -28.11
C ASN A 161 4.37 -17.48 -27.51
N ASP A 162 4.85 -17.75 -26.27
CA ASP A 162 4.67 -19.05 -25.61
C ASP A 162 3.19 -19.38 -25.35
N VAL A 163 2.38 -18.40 -24.92
CA VAL A 163 0.94 -18.61 -24.66
C VAL A 163 0.07 -18.40 -25.91
N GLY A 164 0.65 -17.86 -26.97
CA GLY A 164 -0.02 -17.42 -28.19
C GLY A 164 -0.58 -16.00 -28.06
N LYS A 165 -0.33 -15.16 -29.06
CA LYS A 165 -0.68 -13.74 -29.08
C LYS A 165 -2.13 -13.43 -28.71
N LYS A 166 -3.08 -14.30 -29.07
CA LYS A 166 -4.51 -14.17 -28.70
C LYS A 166 -4.80 -14.29 -27.20
N ASN A 167 -3.86 -14.75 -26.39
CA ASN A 167 -3.98 -14.90 -24.92
C ASN A 167 -3.15 -13.87 -24.16
N ALA A 168 -2.48 -12.92 -24.85
CA ALA A 168 -1.69 -11.85 -24.25
C ALA A 168 -2.08 -10.51 -24.88
N LEU A 169 -2.37 -9.52 -24.06
CA LEU A 169 -2.75 -8.16 -24.44
C LEU A 169 -1.77 -7.17 -23.83
N PHE A 170 -1.29 -6.21 -24.63
CA PHE A 170 -0.38 -5.17 -24.21
C PHE A 170 -1.08 -3.81 -24.10
N ILE A 171 -1.12 -3.28 -22.89
CA ILE A 171 -1.60 -1.92 -22.60
C ILE A 171 -0.38 -1.04 -22.32
N HIS A 172 -0.29 0.09 -23.02
CA HIS A 172 0.81 1.04 -22.82
C HIS A 172 0.28 2.39 -22.34
N LEU A 173 0.72 2.81 -21.14
CA LEU A 173 0.40 4.13 -20.60
C LEU A 173 1.40 5.16 -21.06
N THR A 174 0.89 6.31 -21.50
CA THR A 174 1.70 7.43 -21.97
C THR A 174 1.18 8.76 -21.43
N LEU A 175 1.99 9.80 -21.57
CA LEU A 175 1.62 11.17 -21.26
C LEU A 175 1.34 11.95 -22.55
N VAL A 176 0.20 12.64 -22.57
CA VAL A 176 -0.15 13.62 -23.60
C VAL A 176 -0.16 14.98 -22.91
N PRO A 177 0.98 15.69 -22.84
CA PRO A 177 1.10 16.92 -22.09
C PRO A 177 0.39 18.07 -22.79
N TYR A 178 -0.19 18.94 -21.97
CA TYR A 178 -0.67 20.25 -22.38
C TYR A 178 0.40 21.31 -22.07
N LEU A 179 0.84 22.03 -23.09
CA LEU A 179 1.81 23.11 -22.96
C LEU A 179 1.09 24.44 -22.80
N LYS A 180 1.05 24.97 -21.58
CA LYS A 180 0.36 26.22 -21.25
C LYS A 180 0.86 27.41 -22.05
N ALA A 181 2.16 27.47 -22.38
CA ALA A 181 2.76 28.57 -23.10
C ALA A 181 2.28 28.68 -24.56
N SER A 182 1.98 27.54 -25.20
CA SER A 182 1.50 27.49 -26.60
C SER A 182 0.02 27.13 -26.73
N ASP A 183 -0.68 26.92 -25.60
CA ASP A 183 -2.08 26.47 -25.54
C ASP A 183 -2.33 25.21 -26.37
N GLU A 184 -1.41 24.26 -26.35
CA GLU A 184 -1.44 23.09 -27.21
C GLU A 184 -1.27 21.76 -26.46
N ILE A 185 -1.97 20.73 -26.95
CA ILE A 185 -1.74 19.33 -26.59
C ILE A 185 -0.67 18.74 -27.51
N LYS A 186 0.34 18.08 -26.92
CA LYS A 186 1.44 17.47 -27.67
C LYS A 186 1.36 15.93 -27.67
N THR A 187 1.22 15.34 -28.86
CA THR A 187 1.14 13.89 -29.07
C THR A 187 2.51 13.23 -29.29
N LYS A 188 3.56 14.00 -29.53
CA LYS A 188 4.92 13.49 -29.79
C LYS A 188 5.48 12.59 -28.69
N PRO A 189 5.36 12.93 -27.39
CA PRO A 189 5.86 12.04 -26.32
C PRO A 189 5.24 10.64 -26.37
N THR A 190 3.92 10.55 -26.60
CA THR A 190 3.23 9.27 -26.80
C THR A 190 3.77 8.50 -28.01
N GLN A 191 3.96 9.18 -29.15
CA GLN A 191 4.49 8.54 -30.37
C GLN A 191 5.91 7.99 -30.14
N HIS A 192 6.78 8.73 -29.45
CA HIS A 192 8.14 8.29 -29.15
C HIS A 192 8.13 7.12 -28.19
N SER A 193 7.33 7.15 -27.14
CA SER A 193 7.22 6.05 -26.17
C SER A 193 6.74 4.76 -26.81
N VAL A 194 5.74 4.83 -27.71
CA VAL A 194 5.27 3.66 -28.45
C VAL A 194 6.31 3.17 -29.46
N LYS A 195 7.04 4.09 -30.11
CA LYS A 195 8.15 3.74 -31.00
C LYS A 195 9.23 2.94 -30.24
N GLU A 196 9.57 3.37 -29.03
CA GLU A 196 10.53 2.68 -28.18
C GLU A 196 10.03 1.28 -27.81
N LEU A 197 8.78 1.13 -27.38
CA LEU A 197 8.21 -0.20 -27.09
C LEU A 197 8.23 -1.11 -28.32
N ARG A 198 7.95 -0.57 -29.50
CA ARG A 198 7.99 -1.32 -30.77
C ARG A 198 9.40 -1.73 -31.17
N SER A 199 10.42 -0.93 -30.87
CA SER A 199 11.83 -1.32 -31.11
C SER A 199 12.25 -2.52 -30.29
N LEU A 200 11.60 -2.76 -29.14
CA LEU A 200 11.76 -3.94 -28.30
C LEU A 200 10.87 -5.13 -28.75
N GLY A 201 10.19 -5.01 -29.89
CA GLY A 201 9.39 -6.08 -30.49
C GLY A 201 7.97 -6.23 -29.93
N ILE A 202 7.44 -5.23 -29.22
CA ILE A 202 6.08 -5.23 -28.68
C ILE A 202 5.24 -4.14 -29.33
N GLN A 203 4.18 -4.54 -30.03
CA GLN A 203 3.12 -3.62 -30.48
C GLN A 203 2.07 -3.52 -29.38
N PRO A 204 1.76 -2.32 -28.83
CA PRO A 204 0.65 -2.16 -27.92
C PRO A 204 -0.68 -2.40 -28.63
N ASP A 205 -1.62 -3.05 -27.96
CA ASP A 205 -2.99 -3.27 -28.43
C ASP A 205 -3.92 -2.13 -27.98
N ILE A 206 -3.66 -1.57 -26.79
CA ILE A 206 -4.40 -0.44 -26.20
C ILE A 206 -3.37 0.57 -25.69
N ILE A 207 -3.64 1.86 -25.95
CA ILE A 207 -2.86 2.98 -25.42
C ILE A 207 -3.74 3.76 -24.45
N ILE A 208 -3.26 3.93 -23.21
CA ILE A 208 -3.88 4.82 -22.23
C ILE A 208 -3.11 6.14 -22.23
N CYS A 209 -3.76 7.22 -22.64
CA CYS A 209 -3.20 8.56 -22.74
C CYS A 209 -3.60 9.40 -21.52
N ARG A 210 -2.70 9.60 -20.57
CA ARG A 210 -2.92 10.53 -19.46
C ARG A 210 -2.75 11.97 -19.93
N SER A 211 -3.66 12.85 -19.54
CA SER A 211 -3.62 14.27 -19.86
C SER A 211 -4.30 15.13 -18.80
N GLU A 212 -3.90 16.38 -18.67
CA GLU A 212 -4.57 17.35 -17.78
C GLU A 212 -5.94 17.78 -18.31
N ARG A 213 -6.17 17.68 -19.62
CA ARG A 213 -7.39 18.11 -20.32
C ARG A 213 -7.90 17.02 -21.26
N PRO A 214 -9.19 17.05 -21.64
CA PRO A 214 -9.72 16.14 -22.67
C PRO A 214 -8.91 16.22 -23.97
N ILE A 215 -8.60 15.08 -24.56
CA ILE A 215 -7.83 14.97 -25.79
C ILE A 215 -8.81 15.08 -26.97
N PRO A 216 -8.71 16.09 -27.83
CA PRO A 216 -9.55 16.24 -29.01
C PRO A 216 -9.48 15.01 -29.93
N LEU A 217 -10.59 14.73 -30.63
CA LEU A 217 -10.71 13.56 -31.51
C LEU A 217 -9.61 13.52 -32.59
N GLU A 218 -9.21 14.65 -33.13
CA GLU A 218 -8.13 14.75 -34.12
C GLU A 218 -6.80 14.29 -33.56
N HIS A 219 -6.48 14.66 -32.32
CA HIS A 219 -5.25 14.20 -31.64
C HIS A 219 -5.31 12.70 -31.34
N ARG A 220 -6.48 12.16 -30.98
CA ARG A 220 -6.67 10.72 -30.80
C ARG A 220 -6.51 9.97 -32.13
N LYS A 221 -7.06 10.47 -33.24
CA LYS A 221 -6.83 9.94 -34.59
C LYS A 221 -5.35 9.96 -34.97
N LYS A 222 -4.65 11.05 -34.65
CA LYS A 222 -3.20 11.16 -34.88
C LYS A 222 -2.42 10.12 -34.06
N ILE A 223 -2.73 9.95 -32.79
CA ILE A 223 -2.09 8.91 -31.96
C ILE A 223 -2.39 7.52 -32.55
N SER A 224 -3.64 7.23 -32.88
CA SER A 224 -4.06 5.97 -33.50
C SER A 224 -3.21 5.65 -34.74
N LEU A 225 -3.10 6.61 -35.67
CA LEU A 225 -2.33 6.44 -36.91
C LEU A 225 -0.84 6.18 -36.65
N PHE A 226 -0.19 7.04 -35.86
CA PHE A 226 1.26 6.94 -35.61
C PHE A 226 1.65 5.74 -34.75
N CYS A 227 0.78 5.30 -33.88
CA CYS A 227 1.03 4.19 -32.95
C CYS A 227 0.50 2.84 -33.47
N ASN A 228 -0.17 2.84 -34.62
CA ASN A 228 -0.74 1.65 -35.26
C ASN A 228 -1.71 0.89 -34.34
N VAL A 229 -2.68 1.60 -33.76
CA VAL A 229 -3.77 1.04 -32.95
C VAL A 229 -5.11 1.58 -33.44
N GLY A 230 -6.19 0.82 -33.27
CA GLY A 230 -7.54 1.33 -33.56
C GLY A 230 -7.86 2.56 -32.70
N ILE A 231 -8.66 3.48 -33.25
CA ILE A 231 -9.00 4.72 -32.53
C ILE A 231 -9.77 4.43 -31.23
N GLU A 232 -10.56 3.39 -31.21
CA GLU A 232 -11.31 2.87 -30.06
C GLU A 232 -10.36 2.37 -28.94
N ASN A 233 -9.12 2.03 -29.29
CA ASN A 233 -8.08 1.56 -28.37
C ASN A 233 -7.16 2.68 -27.89
N VAL A 234 -7.41 3.94 -28.31
CA VAL A 234 -6.77 5.14 -27.75
C VAL A 234 -7.65 5.67 -26.62
N ILE A 235 -7.41 5.17 -25.43
CA ILE A 235 -8.18 5.50 -24.21
C ILE A 235 -7.58 6.77 -23.58
N GLN A 236 -8.37 7.80 -23.38
CA GLN A 236 -7.92 8.96 -22.60
C GLN A 236 -8.17 8.75 -21.10
N THR A 237 -7.27 9.25 -20.29
CA THR A 237 -7.48 9.41 -18.85
C THR A 237 -7.12 10.83 -18.45
N VAL A 238 -8.15 11.65 -18.26
CA VAL A 238 -8.00 13.02 -17.78
C VAL A 238 -7.77 12.99 -16.28
N ASP A 239 -6.90 13.86 -15.78
CA ASP A 239 -6.62 13.95 -14.36
C ASP A 239 -7.92 14.15 -13.55
N VAL A 240 -8.18 13.24 -12.63
CA VAL A 240 -9.39 13.20 -11.81
C VAL A 240 -9.20 13.96 -10.51
N LYS A 241 -10.29 14.49 -9.95
CA LYS A 241 -10.25 15.19 -8.66
C LYS A 241 -9.97 14.25 -7.47
N THR A 242 -10.30 12.99 -7.61
CA THR A 242 -9.99 11.93 -6.64
C THR A 242 -9.74 10.62 -7.36
N ILE A 243 -8.80 9.81 -6.85
CA ILE A 243 -8.48 8.49 -7.43
C ILE A 243 -9.70 7.56 -7.51
N TYR A 244 -10.72 7.77 -6.67
CA TYR A 244 -11.94 6.96 -6.67
C TYR A 244 -12.84 7.18 -7.89
N GLU A 245 -12.58 8.22 -8.72
CA GLU A 245 -13.20 8.40 -10.02
C GLU A 245 -12.60 7.52 -11.11
N ALA A 246 -11.40 6.96 -10.90
CA ALA A 246 -10.69 6.23 -11.95
C ALA A 246 -11.49 5.05 -12.55
N PRO A 247 -12.11 4.14 -11.77
CA PRO A 247 -12.94 3.07 -12.35
C PRO A 247 -14.11 3.59 -13.19
N ILE A 248 -14.70 4.73 -12.80
CA ILE A 248 -15.81 5.37 -13.52
C ILE A 248 -15.30 5.96 -14.84
N SER A 249 -14.15 6.64 -14.80
CA SER A 249 -13.53 7.24 -15.98
C SER A 249 -13.12 6.18 -17.01
N PHE A 250 -12.44 5.12 -16.59
CA PHE A 250 -12.03 4.05 -17.49
C PHE A 250 -13.22 3.28 -18.09
N ASN A 251 -14.29 3.05 -17.34
CA ASN A 251 -15.49 2.44 -17.89
C ASN A 251 -16.18 3.37 -18.91
N ARG A 252 -16.19 4.69 -18.69
CA ARG A 252 -16.73 5.67 -19.65
C ARG A 252 -15.95 5.64 -20.97
N GLU A 253 -14.64 5.48 -20.92
CA GLU A 253 -13.78 5.30 -22.09
C GLU A 253 -13.80 3.88 -22.67
N ASN A 254 -14.64 2.98 -22.14
CA ASN A 254 -14.81 1.60 -22.58
C ASN A 254 -13.57 0.70 -22.45
N LEU A 255 -12.58 1.02 -21.60
CA LEU A 255 -11.35 0.22 -21.45
C LEU A 255 -11.64 -1.27 -21.22
N ASP A 256 -12.54 -1.57 -20.32
CA ASP A 256 -12.95 -2.95 -20.00
C ASP A 256 -13.67 -3.67 -21.16
N LYS A 257 -14.39 -2.94 -22.02
CA LYS A 257 -14.99 -3.50 -23.22
C LYS A 257 -13.94 -3.82 -24.27
N GLN A 258 -12.98 -2.89 -24.52
CA GLN A 258 -11.90 -3.12 -25.47
C GLN A 258 -11.06 -4.35 -25.09
N VAL A 259 -10.78 -4.55 -23.80
CA VAL A 259 -10.13 -5.75 -23.28
C VAL A 259 -10.94 -7.02 -23.63
N LEU A 260 -12.26 -7.03 -23.40
CA LEU A 260 -13.10 -8.18 -23.71
C LEU A 260 -13.23 -8.42 -25.21
N GLU A 261 -13.30 -7.37 -26.02
CA GLU A 261 -13.34 -7.44 -27.48
C GLU A 261 -12.04 -8.04 -28.05
N TYR A 262 -10.88 -7.62 -27.54
CA TYR A 262 -9.60 -8.20 -27.92
C TYR A 262 -9.57 -9.71 -27.69
N PHE A 263 -9.99 -10.17 -26.52
CA PHE A 263 -10.03 -11.60 -26.19
C PHE A 263 -11.26 -12.34 -26.75
N LYS A 264 -12.17 -11.65 -27.47
CA LYS A 264 -13.41 -12.20 -28.02
C LYS A 264 -14.28 -12.87 -26.97
N ILE A 265 -14.44 -12.22 -25.79
CA ILE A 265 -15.18 -12.75 -24.64
C ILE A 265 -16.41 -11.89 -24.36
N LYS A 266 -17.54 -12.55 -24.10
CA LYS A 266 -18.77 -11.88 -23.65
C LYS A 266 -18.71 -11.60 -22.14
N SER A 267 -19.18 -10.44 -21.75
CA SER A 267 -19.37 -10.09 -20.34
C SER A 267 -20.36 -11.04 -19.66
N ARG A 268 -20.03 -11.54 -18.47
CA ARG A 268 -20.93 -12.42 -17.68
C ARG A 268 -21.96 -11.61 -16.89
N LYS A 269 -21.63 -10.35 -16.52
CA LYS A 269 -22.49 -9.43 -15.74
C LYS A 269 -22.39 -8.01 -16.25
N LYS A 270 -23.39 -7.17 -15.96
CA LYS A 270 -23.30 -5.71 -16.16
C LYS A 270 -22.37 -5.10 -15.10
N VAL A 271 -21.58 -4.11 -15.51
CA VAL A 271 -20.68 -3.39 -14.58
C VAL A 271 -21.50 -2.63 -13.54
N ASN A 272 -21.14 -2.79 -12.28
CA ASN A 272 -21.73 -2.05 -11.17
C ASN A 272 -20.76 -0.96 -10.66
N LEU A 273 -21.01 0.28 -11.01
CA LEU A 273 -20.22 1.44 -10.56
C LEU A 273 -20.87 2.20 -9.39
N ASN A 274 -22.03 1.75 -8.90
CA ASN A 274 -22.74 2.47 -7.82
C ASN A 274 -21.91 2.65 -6.56
N PRO A 275 -21.11 1.65 -6.09
CA PRO A 275 -20.26 1.84 -4.94
C PRO A 275 -19.25 2.99 -5.14
N TRP A 276 -18.57 3.05 -6.28
CA TRP A 276 -17.61 4.10 -6.60
C TRP A 276 -18.26 5.48 -6.77
N LYS A 277 -19.42 5.56 -7.41
CA LYS A 277 -20.20 6.80 -7.52
C LYS A 277 -20.59 7.35 -6.15
N LYS A 278 -20.98 6.46 -5.20
CA LYS A 278 -21.30 6.85 -3.82
C LYS A 278 -20.08 7.42 -3.11
N ILE A 279 -18.95 6.73 -3.17
CA ILE A 279 -17.68 7.18 -2.56
C ILE A 279 -17.25 8.52 -3.15
N THR A 280 -17.22 8.64 -4.46
CA THR A 280 -16.85 9.87 -5.17
C THR A 280 -17.74 11.04 -4.76
N LYS A 281 -19.05 10.82 -4.68
CA LYS A 281 -20.00 11.84 -4.20
C LYS A 281 -19.66 12.32 -2.78
N ILE A 282 -19.35 11.40 -1.87
CA ILE A 282 -18.98 11.74 -0.48
C ILE A 282 -17.69 12.56 -0.48
N VAL A 283 -16.64 12.08 -1.15
CA VAL A 283 -15.31 12.71 -1.15
C VAL A 283 -15.34 14.12 -1.75
N LEU A 284 -16.10 14.31 -2.84
CA LEU A 284 -16.13 15.60 -3.56
C LEU A 284 -17.11 16.61 -2.98
N HIS A 285 -18.25 16.17 -2.43
CA HIS A 285 -19.35 17.07 -2.11
C HIS A 285 -19.66 17.19 -0.61
N THR A 286 -19.00 16.42 0.27
CA THR A 286 -19.19 16.55 1.71
C THR A 286 -18.61 17.87 2.20
N LYS A 287 -19.47 18.71 2.80
CA LYS A 287 -19.09 20.02 3.37
C LYS A 287 -18.51 19.91 4.80
N LYS A 288 -18.95 18.90 5.55
CA LYS A 288 -18.48 18.69 6.93
C LYS A 288 -17.07 18.13 6.93
N SER A 289 -16.16 18.78 7.64
CA SER A 289 -14.77 18.34 7.76
C SER A 289 -14.28 18.35 9.19
N ILE A 290 -13.26 17.53 9.48
CA ILE A 290 -12.52 17.54 10.74
C ILE A 290 -11.02 17.53 10.46
N ASN A 291 -10.24 18.02 11.40
CA ASN A 291 -8.79 18.05 11.32
C ASN A 291 -8.20 16.90 12.14
N ILE A 292 -7.41 16.04 11.50
CA ILE A 292 -6.66 14.96 12.15
C ILE A 292 -5.17 15.27 12.06
N ALA A 293 -4.50 15.35 13.21
CA ALA A 293 -3.05 15.51 13.26
C ALA A 293 -2.35 14.17 13.07
N ILE A 294 -1.43 14.10 12.12
CA ILE A 294 -0.47 13.01 11.94
C ILE A 294 0.88 13.50 12.40
N ILE A 295 1.41 12.92 13.49
CA ILE A 295 2.68 13.32 14.07
C ILE A 295 3.73 12.26 13.76
N GLY A 296 4.52 12.52 12.73
CA GLY A 296 5.46 11.56 12.12
C GLY A 296 6.80 12.17 11.79
N LYS A 297 7.66 11.35 11.15
CA LYS A 297 9.01 11.76 10.71
C LYS A 297 9.07 12.13 9.23
N TYR A 298 8.18 11.56 8.41
CA TYR A 298 8.23 11.65 6.95
C TYR A 298 7.03 12.45 6.42
N VAL A 299 6.63 13.46 7.15
CA VAL A 299 5.38 14.19 6.92
C VAL A 299 5.37 15.02 5.64
N GLU A 300 6.53 15.35 5.08
CA GLU A 300 6.67 16.10 3.83
C GLU A 300 6.45 15.21 2.59
N LEU A 301 6.55 13.89 2.74
CA LEU A 301 6.41 12.93 1.66
C LEU A 301 5.05 12.24 1.73
N LYS A 302 4.18 12.54 0.78
CA LYS A 302 2.83 11.97 0.73
C LYS A 302 2.83 10.45 0.61
N ASP A 303 3.76 9.90 -0.17
CA ASP A 303 3.79 8.46 -0.44
C ASP A 303 4.39 7.63 0.72
N ALA A 304 5.09 8.27 1.68
CA ALA A 304 5.60 7.57 2.87
C ALA A 304 4.50 7.09 3.84
N TYR A 305 3.32 7.71 3.79
CA TYR A 305 2.15 7.36 4.60
C TYR A 305 0.90 7.09 3.75
N LYS A 306 1.08 6.56 2.54
CA LYS A 306 0.00 6.41 1.56
C LYS A 306 -1.17 5.58 2.09
N SER A 307 -0.93 4.41 2.64
CA SER A 307 -1.98 3.55 3.21
C SER A 307 -2.65 4.19 4.41
N LEU A 308 -1.91 4.95 5.23
CA LEU A 308 -2.47 5.66 6.38
C LEU A 308 -3.42 6.78 5.94
N ASP A 309 -3.02 7.58 4.96
CA ASP A 309 -3.84 8.67 4.41
C ASP A 309 -5.13 8.13 3.78
N GLU A 310 -5.01 7.04 3.01
CA GLU A 310 -6.16 6.35 2.45
C GLU A 310 -7.07 5.79 3.56
N ALA A 311 -6.52 5.16 4.59
CA ALA A 311 -7.30 4.58 5.68
C ALA A 311 -8.08 5.65 6.49
N LEU A 312 -7.47 6.81 6.73
CA LEU A 312 -8.15 7.96 7.34
C LEU A 312 -9.26 8.50 6.43
N THR A 313 -9.00 8.58 5.13
CA THR A 313 -10.00 8.96 4.13
C THR A 313 -11.17 7.96 4.10
N HIS A 314 -10.89 6.65 4.16
CA HIS A 314 -11.91 5.61 4.22
C HIS A 314 -12.77 5.74 5.49
N GLY A 315 -12.16 6.00 6.64
CA GLY A 315 -12.89 6.31 7.87
C GLY A 315 -13.77 7.56 7.75
N GLY A 316 -13.28 8.57 7.00
CA GLY A 316 -14.05 9.77 6.65
C GLY A 316 -15.25 9.44 5.77
N ILE A 317 -15.08 8.64 4.73
CA ILE A 317 -16.16 8.18 3.83
C ILE A 317 -17.25 7.47 4.62
N ASP A 318 -16.88 6.55 5.51
CA ASP A 318 -17.82 5.80 6.34
C ASP A 318 -18.64 6.70 7.29
N ASN A 319 -18.05 7.81 7.75
CA ASN A 319 -18.68 8.78 8.64
C ASN A 319 -19.29 10.00 7.91
N ASN A 320 -19.31 10.01 6.56
CA ASN A 320 -19.74 11.14 5.73
C ASN A 320 -19.02 12.46 6.10
N LEU A 321 -17.68 12.40 6.18
CA LEU A 321 -16.81 13.51 6.53
C LEU A 321 -15.64 13.63 5.55
N LYS A 322 -15.22 14.86 5.31
CA LYS A 322 -13.92 15.17 4.71
C LYS A 322 -12.86 15.22 5.82
N ILE A 323 -11.73 14.55 5.63
CA ILE A 323 -10.63 14.57 6.58
C ILE A 323 -9.56 15.54 6.07
N ASN A 324 -9.25 16.54 6.88
CA ASN A 324 -8.12 17.44 6.65
C ASN A 324 -6.94 16.91 7.46
N LEU A 325 -5.87 16.50 6.80
CA LEU A 325 -4.68 15.96 7.43
C LEU A 325 -3.74 17.11 7.80
N VAL A 326 -3.50 17.29 9.09
CA VAL A 326 -2.54 18.24 9.66
C VAL A 326 -1.26 17.48 9.95
N ARG A 327 -0.27 17.61 9.08
CA ARG A 327 1.01 16.90 9.21
C ARG A 327 1.95 17.70 10.10
N ILE A 328 2.49 17.06 11.12
CA ILE A 328 3.40 17.68 12.10
C ILE A 328 4.67 16.83 12.19
N ASP A 329 5.80 17.44 11.87
CA ASP A 329 7.10 16.80 12.06
C ASP A 329 7.38 16.67 13.56
N SER A 330 7.56 15.43 14.00
CA SER A 330 7.81 15.10 15.39
C SER A 330 9.21 15.49 15.87
N GLU A 331 10.16 15.69 14.97
CA GLU A 331 11.56 16.03 15.26
C GLU A 331 11.67 17.49 15.70
N ASN A 332 10.93 18.35 15.00
CA ASN A 332 10.89 19.79 15.23
C ASN A 332 9.75 20.23 16.16
N LEU A 333 9.07 19.30 16.83
CA LEU A 333 7.95 19.58 17.70
C LEU A 333 8.43 19.91 19.13
N LYS A 334 8.58 21.21 19.42
CA LYS A 334 8.95 21.69 20.75
C LYS A 334 7.75 21.66 21.71
N ILE A 335 7.98 21.33 22.98
CA ILE A 335 6.95 21.17 24.01
C ILE A 335 6.02 22.39 24.11
N PHE A 336 6.58 23.60 24.07
CA PHE A 336 5.78 24.84 24.16
C PHE A 336 4.95 25.13 22.90
N GLU A 337 5.25 24.52 21.77
CA GLU A 337 4.51 24.69 20.51
C GLU A 337 3.33 23.73 20.37
N ILE A 338 3.31 22.63 21.13
CA ILE A 338 2.31 21.56 21.02
C ILE A 338 0.90 22.11 21.09
N LYS A 339 0.60 22.95 22.08
CA LYS A 339 -0.73 23.56 22.25
C LYS A 339 -1.12 24.42 21.04
N LYS A 340 -0.17 25.13 20.42
CA LYS A 340 -0.40 25.98 19.25
C LYS A 340 -0.63 25.13 18.01
N LYS A 341 0.25 24.14 17.76
CA LYS A 341 0.20 23.27 16.56
C LYS A 341 -1.00 22.31 16.56
N LEU A 342 -1.49 21.93 17.74
CA LEU A 342 -2.66 21.04 17.90
C LEU A 342 -3.97 21.79 18.18
N LYS A 343 -3.99 23.11 18.07
CA LYS A 343 -5.23 23.90 18.21
C LYS A 343 -6.20 23.55 17.07
N GLY A 344 -7.45 23.23 17.41
CA GLY A 344 -8.50 22.90 16.43
C GLY A 344 -8.37 21.50 15.80
N VAL A 345 -7.53 20.64 16.37
CA VAL A 345 -7.41 19.23 15.95
C VAL A 345 -8.45 18.41 16.70
N SER A 346 -9.19 17.59 15.95
CA SER A 346 -10.24 16.71 16.49
C SER A 346 -9.73 15.33 16.91
N GLY A 347 -8.58 14.90 16.39
CA GLY A 347 -7.95 13.63 16.74
C GLY A 347 -6.46 13.66 16.42
N ILE A 348 -5.69 12.89 17.18
CA ILE A 348 -4.23 12.78 17.04
C ILE A 348 -3.85 11.35 16.70
N LEU A 349 -3.06 11.16 15.64
CA LEU A 349 -2.54 9.88 15.21
C LEU A 349 -1.02 9.89 15.18
N ILE A 350 -0.41 8.86 15.79
CA ILE A 350 1.03 8.59 15.70
C ILE A 350 1.25 7.31 14.90
N PRO A 351 1.85 7.43 13.70
CA PRO A 351 2.06 6.29 12.81
C PRO A 351 3.21 5.40 13.24
N GLY A 352 3.36 4.28 12.54
CA GLY A 352 4.53 3.43 12.58
C GLY A 352 5.82 4.15 12.25
N GLY A 353 6.95 3.54 12.59
CA GLY A 353 8.28 4.06 12.35
C GLY A 353 9.34 3.31 13.14
N PHE A 354 10.60 3.75 13.01
CA PHE A 354 11.76 3.16 13.65
C PHE A 354 12.74 4.24 14.14
N GLY A 355 13.58 3.87 15.10
CA GLY A 355 14.69 4.67 15.60
C GLY A 355 14.31 5.84 16.51
N LYS A 356 15.31 6.38 17.19
CA LYS A 356 15.17 7.36 18.28
C LYS A 356 14.71 8.75 17.84
N ARG A 357 14.94 9.12 16.57
CA ARG A 357 14.65 10.45 16.04
C ARG A 357 13.17 10.83 16.19
N GLY A 358 12.87 12.01 16.74
CA GLY A 358 11.51 12.54 16.91
C GLY A 358 10.63 11.83 17.97
N THR A 359 11.20 11.00 18.86
CA THR A 359 10.45 10.25 19.88
C THR A 359 9.88 11.15 20.95
N GLU A 360 10.65 12.13 21.44
CA GLU A 360 10.20 13.02 22.54
C GLU A 360 9.02 13.89 22.09
N GLY A 361 9.04 14.43 20.87
CA GLY A 361 7.89 15.16 20.32
C GLY A 361 6.62 14.31 20.24
N LYS A 362 6.76 13.03 19.87
CA LYS A 362 5.63 12.08 19.88
C LYS A 362 5.11 11.82 21.29
N ILE A 363 6.01 11.55 22.26
CA ILE A 363 5.66 11.30 23.67
C ILE A 363 4.91 12.48 24.25
N GLU A 364 5.36 13.71 24.03
CA GLU A 364 4.67 14.90 24.52
C GLU A 364 3.32 15.14 23.85
N ALA A 365 3.20 14.82 22.55
CA ALA A 365 1.90 14.90 21.86
C ALA A 365 0.91 13.86 22.39
N ILE A 366 1.35 12.65 22.73
CA ILE A 366 0.55 11.59 23.35
C ILE A 366 0.08 12.06 24.74
N LYS A 367 0.98 12.64 25.54
CA LYS A 367 0.65 13.23 26.84
C LYS A 367 -0.41 14.30 26.69
N TYR A 368 -0.28 15.19 25.70
CA TYR A 368 -1.27 16.21 25.41
C TYR A 368 -2.63 15.60 25.04
N ALA A 369 -2.67 14.59 24.17
CA ALA A 369 -3.89 13.88 23.80
C ALA A 369 -4.56 13.24 25.03
N ARG A 370 -3.77 12.53 25.85
CA ARG A 370 -4.26 11.86 27.06
C ARG A 370 -4.83 12.86 28.09
N VAL A 371 -4.12 13.95 28.38
CA VAL A 371 -4.53 14.93 29.39
C VAL A 371 -5.73 15.76 28.92
N LYS A 372 -5.75 16.13 27.63
CA LYS A 372 -6.84 16.92 27.03
C LYS A 372 -8.02 16.08 26.56
N LYS A 373 -7.95 14.75 26.71
CA LYS A 373 -8.97 13.79 26.28
C LYS A 373 -9.29 13.88 24.78
N ILE A 374 -8.30 14.25 23.95
CA ILE A 374 -8.43 14.25 22.50
C ILE A 374 -8.33 12.82 21.99
N PRO A 375 -9.25 12.33 21.14
CA PRO A 375 -9.14 11.01 20.52
C PRO A 375 -7.75 10.74 19.98
N PHE A 376 -7.16 9.62 20.41
CA PHE A 376 -5.79 9.25 20.12
C PHE A 376 -5.69 7.87 19.47
N PHE A 377 -4.95 7.77 18.37
CA PHE A 377 -4.66 6.51 17.71
C PHE A 377 -3.14 6.32 17.55
N GLY A 378 -2.60 5.27 18.16
CA GLY A 378 -1.19 4.87 18.02
C GLY A 378 -1.05 3.62 17.18
N ILE A 379 -0.21 3.64 16.14
CA ILE A 379 0.02 2.49 15.27
C ILE A 379 1.47 2.05 15.40
N CYS A 380 1.72 0.75 15.69
CA CYS A 380 3.02 0.11 15.78
C CYS A 380 3.96 0.90 16.72
N PHE A 381 4.89 1.67 16.18
CA PHE A 381 5.74 2.57 16.96
C PHE A 381 4.94 3.57 17.79
N GLY A 382 3.76 4.00 17.31
CA GLY A 382 2.85 4.88 18.07
C GLY A 382 2.33 4.22 19.36
N MET A 383 2.09 2.91 19.36
CA MET A 383 1.75 2.17 20.58
C MET A 383 2.95 2.12 21.53
N GLN A 384 4.15 1.85 21.04
CA GLN A 384 5.36 1.81 21.86
C GLN A 384 5.62 3.15 22.54
N MET A 385 5.44 4.25 21.81
CA MET A 385 5.57 5.61 22.38
C MET A 385 4.49 5.91 23.42
N ALA A 386 3.26 5.41 23.24
CA ALA A 386 2.18 5.55 24.23
C ALA A 386 2.49 4.78 25.54
N ILE A 387 3.07 3.62 25.43
CA ILE A 387 3.56 2.84 26.57
C ILE A 387 4.67 3.59 27.33
N ILE A 388 5.65 4.15 26.60
CA ILE A 388 6.74 4.93 27.20
C ILE A 388 6.19 6.20 27.88
N GLU A 389 5.27 6.91 27.22
CA GLU A 389 4.61 8.08 27.80
C GLU A 389 3.94 7.76 29.12
N PHE A 390 3.11 6.70 29.13
CA PHE A 390 2.36 6.29 30.32
C PHE A 390 3.29 5.83 31.44
N ALA A 391 4.33 5.07 31.14
CA ALA A 391 5.33 4.64 32.11
C ALA A 391 6.03 5.84 32.77
N ARG A 392 6.46 6.83 31.99
CA ARG A 392 7.15 8.01 32.52
C ARG A 392 6.23 8.90 33.36
N ASN A 393 5.01 9.13 32.92
CA ASN A 393 4.12 10.16 33.51
C ASN A 393 3.07 9.60 34.48
N LYS A 394 2.80 8.29 34.49
CA LYS A 394 1.80 7.66 35.35
C LYS A 394 2.40 6.61 36.30
N LEU A 395 3.41 5.87 35.86
CA LEU A 395 4.07 4.86 36.70
C LEU A 395 5.34 5.38 37.37
N ASN A 396 5.74 6.65 37.15
CA ASN A 396 6.96 7.27 37.66
C ASN A 396 8.25 6.55 37.24
N ILE A 397 8.23 5.74 36.16
CA ILE A 397 9.44 5.15 35.57
C ILE A 397 10.09 6.21 34.68
N LYS A 398 10.70 7.23 35.30
CA LYS A 398 11.23 8.44 34.60
C LYS A 398 12.17 8.13 33.43
N ARG A 399 12.94 7.04 33.50
CA ARG A 399 13.89 6.62 32.46
C ARG A 399 13.36 5.51 31.56
N ALA A 400 12.01 5.32 31.50
CA ALA A 400 11.39 4.35 30.59
C ALA A 400 11.80 4.63 29.14
N THR A 401 12.22 3.59 28.41
CA THR A 401 12.77 3.70 27.05
C THR A 401 12.53 2.40 26.25
N SER A 402 12.93 2.42 24.98
CA SER A 402 13.07 1.24 24.13
C SER A 402 14.54 0.83 24.01
N SER A 403 14.82 -0.47 23.98
CA SER A 403 16.17 -0.97 23.69
C SER A 403 16.64 -0.61 22.28
N GLU A 404 15.72 -0.25 21.37
CA GLU A 404 16.01 0.30 20.04
C GLU A 404 16.81 1.62 20.11
N PHE A 405 16.70 2.37 21.20
CA PHE A 405 17.32 3.70 21.35
C PHE A 405 18.72 3.67 21.94
N GLY A 406 19.28 2.49 22.14
CA GLY A 406 20.60 2.26 22.72
C GLY A 406 20.58 2.08 24.23
N LEU A 407 21.78 2.00 24.83
CA LEU A 407 22.00 1.77 26.24
C LEU A 407 21.63 3.02 27.06
N GLY A 408 20.98 2.81 28.19
CA GLY A 408 20.67 3.85 29.18
C GLY A 408 19.16 4.08 29.38
N GLY A 409 18.66 3.65 30.53
CA GLY A 409 17.25 3.74 30.91
C GLY A 409 16.65 2.37 31.27
N THR A 410 15.35 2.37 31.56
CA THR A 410 14.60 1.15 31.85
C THR A 410 13.88 0.70 30.56
N PRO A 411 14.32 -0.38 29.90
CA PRO A 411 13.75 -0.82 28.64
C PRO A 411 12.40 -1.51 28.90
N ILE A 412 11.31 -0.77 28.67
CA ILE A 412 9.94 -1.33 28.70
C ILE A 412 9.48 -1.79 27.31
N ILE A 413 10.22 -1.41 26.28
CA ILE A 413 10.12 -1.92 24.92
C ILE A 413 11.44 -2.65 24.64
N GLY A 414 11.38 -3.89 24.20
CA GLY A 414 12.54 -4.73 23.95
C GLY A 414 12.49 -5.44 22.61
N LEU A 415 13.64 -5.98 22.17
CA LEU A 415 13.72 -6.83 21.00
C LEU A 415 12.91 -8.11 21.25
N ILE A 416 12.18 -8.54 20.22
CA ILE A 416 11.49 -9.84 20.28
C ILE A 416 12.55 -10.95 20.24
N SER A 417 12.67 -11.72 21.33
CA SER A 417 13.61 -12.84 21.39
C SER A 417 13.09 -14.08 20.64
N GLU A 418 11.79 -14.33 20.72
CA GLU A 418 11.14 -15.47 20.07
C GLU A 418 9.64 -15.26 19.87
N TRP A 419 9.07 -15.81 18.80
CA TRP A 419 7.63 -15.80 18.54
C TRP A 419 7.19 -17.01 17.71
N ASN A 420 5.89 -17.35 17.77
CA ASN A 420 5.31 -18.44 17.00
C ASN A 420 4.69 -17.95 15.68
N LYS A 421 5.03 -18.61 14.57
CA LYS A 421 4.40 -18.40 13.27
C LYS A 421 4.04 -19.75 12.63
N GLY A 422 2.74 -20.03 12.46
CA GLY A 422 2.27 -21.28 11.86
C GLY A 422 2.76 -22.53 12.59
N GLY A 423 2.84 -22.50 13.93
CA GLY A 423 3.33 -23.63 14.74
C GLY A 423 4.85 -23.76 14.84
N LYS A 424 5.62 -22.91 14.18
CA LYS A 424 7.08 -22.88 14.27
C LYS A 424 7.55 -21.74 15.16
N LEU A 425 8.46 -22.05 16.10
CA LEU A 425 9.14 -21.05 16.93
C LEU A 425 10.23 -20.35 16.08
N ILE A 426 10.14 -19.03 15.96
CA ILE A 426 11.14 -18.21 15.28
C ILE A 426 11.91 -17.43 16.35
N LYS A 427 13.24 -17.39 16.23
CA LYS A 427 14.13 -16.62 17.12
C LYS A 427 14.55 -15.32 16.44
N GLY A 428 14.42 -14.21 17.16
CA GLY A 428 14.89 -12.90 16.73
C GLY A 428 16.39 -12.74 16.94
N THR A 429 17.07 -12.09 16.02
CA THR A 429 18.47 -11.68 16.16
C THR A 429 18.64 -10.22 15.74
N ASP A 430 19.64 -9.55 16.28
CA ASP A 430 20.04 -8.18 15.93
C ASP A 430 21.01 -8.12 14.73
N LYS A 431 21.46 -9.28 14.23
CA LYS A 431 22.43 -9.39 13.13
C LYS A 431 21.81 -9.46 11.74
N ASP A 432 20.53 -9.87 11.62
CA ASP A 432 19.81 -9.94 10.35
C ASP A 432 18.60 -9.00 10.35
N LEU A 433 18.85 -7.77 9.91
CA LEU A 433 17.86 -6.68 9.92
C LEU A 433 16.64 -6.93 9.00
N GLY A 434 16.76 -7.77 7.97
CA GLY A 434 15.66 -8.13 7.07
C GLY A 434 14.89 -9.40 7.47
N GLY A 435 15.53 -10.31 8.23
CA GLY A 435 14.99 -11.68 8.46
C GLY A 435 14.27 -11.89 9.79
N THR A 436 14.29 -10.95 10.74
CA THR A 436 13.85 -11.17 12.13
C THR A 436 12.68 -10.28 12.57
N MET A 437 11.89 -9.77 11.63
CA MET A 437 10.65 -9.04 11.93
C MET A 437 9.43 -9.95 12.00
N ARG A 438 8.46 -9.57 12.83
CA ARG A 438 7.09 -10.07 12.71
C ARG A 438 6.45 -9.43 11.49
N LEU A 439 6.25 -10.22 10.43
CA LEU A 439 5.74 -9.77 9.13
C LEU A 439 4.50 -10.55 8.72
N GLY A 440 3.46 -9.84 8.26
CA GLY A 440 2.21 -10.40 7.77
C GLY A 440 1.16 -10.59 8.87
N LEU A 441 0.19 -11.46 8.61
CA LEU A 441 -0.94 -11.69 9.52
C LEU A 441 -0.54 -12.44 10.79
N TYR A 442 -1.00 -11.90 11.93
CA TYR A 442 -0.98 -12.56 13.21
C TYR A 442 -2.31 -12.39 13.93
N GLU A 443 -2.68 -13.42 14.69
CA GLU A 443 -3.89 -13.41 15.52
C GLU A 443 -3.67 -12.62 16.81
N ALA A 444 -4.67 -11.82 17.18
CA ALA A 444 -4.81 -11.23 18.50
C ALA A 444 -6.15 -11.61 19.12
N ARG A 445 -6.15 -12.01 20.39
CA ARG A 445 -7.35 -12.30 21.19
C ARG A 445 -7.77 -11.06 21.95
N LEU A 446 -9.03 -10.69 21.84
CA LEU A 446 -9.58 -9.46 22.38
C LEU A 446 -10.19 -9.70 23.78
N LYS A 447 -9.90 -8.75 24.71
CA LYS A 447 -10.42 -8.79 26.07
C LYS A 447 -11.92 -8.54 26.09
N GLU A 448 -12.66 -9.31 26.86
CA GLU A 448 -14.09 -9.10 27.08
C GLU A 448 -14.37 -7.68 27.62
N ASN A 449 -15.50 -7.11 27.25
CA ASN A 449 -15.96 -5.77 27.64
C ASN A 449 -15.02 -4.61 27.27
N SER A 450 -14.01 -4.84 26.43
CA SER A 450 -13.13 -3.79 25.92
C SER A 450 -13.79 -2.97 24.81
N LEU A 451 -13.29 -1.74 24.58
CA LEU A 451 -13.72 -0.91 23.47
C LEU A 451 -13.35 -1.56 22.14
N ILE A 452 -12.15 -2.15 22.05
CA ILE A 452 -11.69 -2.81 20.83
C ILE A 452 -12.61 -3.96 20.43
N LYS A 453 -13.07 -4.77 21.38
CA LYS A 453 -14.01 -5.86 21.09
C LYS A 453 -15.35 -5.36 20.58
N LYS A 454 -15.82 -4.22 21.10
CA LYS A 454 -17.05 -3.56 20.61
C LYS A 454 -16.87 -3.04 19.18
N ILE A 455 -15.68 -2.54 18.82
CA ILE A 455 -15.34 -2.04 17.49
C ILE A 455 -15.28 -3.19 16.46
N TYR A 456 -14.54 -4.25 16.74
CA TYR A 456 -14.38 -5.38 15.81
C TYR A 456 -15.54 -6.36 15.82
N LYS A 457 -16.34 -6.38 16.90
CA LYS A 457 -17.45 -7.33 17.10
C LYS A 457 -17.01 -8.80 17.01
N SER A 458 -15.79 -9.10 17.44
CA SER A 458 -15.17 -10.41 17.38
C SER A 458 -14.41 -10.73 18.68
N LYS A 459 -14.14 -12.01 18.94
CA LYS A 459 -13.29 -12.47 20.05
C LYS A 459 -11.81 -12.49 19.69
N SER A 460 -11.50 -12.63 18.39
CA SER A 460 -10.14 -12.58 17.86
C SER A 460 -10.12 -11.85 16.53
N ILE A 461 -8.96 -11.32 16.15
CA ILE A 461 -8.70 -10.61 14.90
C ILE A 461 -7.40 -11.12 14.30
N GLN A 462 -7.25 -10.89 13.00
CA GLN A 462 -6.00 -11.14 12.30
C GLN A 462 -5.57 -9.85 11.61
N GLU A 463 -4.40 -9.33 11.99
CA GLU A 463 -3.89 -8.06 11.50
C GLU A 463 -2.45 -8.18 11.02
N ARG A 464 -2.04 -7.28 10.11
CA ARG A 464 -0.70 -7.28 9.52
C ARG A 464 0.29 -6.58 10.42
N HIS A 465 1.43 -7.22 10.66
CA HIS A 465 2.53 -6.72 11.47
C HIS A 465 3.75 -6.40 10.61
N ARG A 466 4.52 -5.42 11.05
CA ARG A 466 5.84 -5.06 10.53
C ARG A 466 6.66 -4.42 11.64
N HIS A 467 7.19 -5.23 12.54
CA HIS A 467 7.99 -4.71 13.66
C HIS A 467 8.92 -5.78 14.25
N ARG A 468 9.89 -5.31 15.02
CA ARG A 468 10.95 -6.08 15.65
C ARG A 468 10.94 -5.95 17.16
N TYR A 469 10.43 -4.83 17.67
CA TYR A 469 10.38 -4.50 19.07
C TYR A 469 8.96 -4.64 19.60
N GLU A 470 8.87 -5.07 20.88
CA GLU A 470 7.61 -5.35 21.57
C GLU A 470 7.59 -4.77 22.97
N VAL A 471 6.41 -4.58 23.50
CA VAL A 471 6.19 -4.20 24.90
C VAL A 471 6.54 -5.38 25.81
N ASN A 472 7.34 -5.13 26.85
CA ASN A 472 7.64 -6.15 27.86
C ASN A 472 6.39 -6.44 28.71
N ILE A 473 5.84 -7.65 28.53
CA ILE A 473 4.59 -8.10 29.19
C ILE A 473 4.68 -8.13 30.72
N SER A 474 5.87 -8.20 31.30
CA SER A 474 6.06 -8.26 32.77
C SER A 474 5.54 -7.00 33.48
N TYR A 475 5.45 -5.87 32.79
CA TYR A 475 4.90 -4.63 33.33
C TYR A 475 3.36 -4.55 33.25
N LYS A 476 2.68 -5.50 32.63
CA LYS A 476 1.23 -5.46 32.35
C LYS A 476 0.39 -5.12 33.56
N ASP A 477 0.58 -5.81 34.69
CA ASP A 477 -0.23 -5.60 35.89
C ASP A 477 -0.05 -4.21 36.49
N GLN A 478 1.16 -3.63 36.41
CA GLN A 478 1.45 -2.27 36.85
C GLN A 478 0.72 -1.25 35.98
N PHE A 479 0.71 -1.44 34.66
CA PHE A 479 -0.04 -0.60 33.73
C PHE A 479 -1.56 -0.69 33.97
N GLU A 480 -2.11 -1.92 34.10
CA GLU A 480 -3.55 -2.13 34.26
C GLU A 480 -4.08 -1.56 35.60
N LYS A 481 -3.31 -1.66 36.69
CA LYS A 481 -3.63 -1.02 38.00
C LYS A 481 -3.75 0.50 37.87
N ASN A 482 -3.03 1.11 36.95
CA ASN A 482 -3.05 2.56 36.71
C ASN A 482 -3.97 3.00 35.55
N GLY A 483 -4.77 2.08 35.00
CA GLY A 483 -5.84 2.37 34.05
C GLY A 483 -5.49 2.23 32.56
N LEU A 484 -4.28 1.75 32.21
CA LEU A 484 -3.94 1.37 30.85
C LEU A 484 -4.19 -0.12 30.67
N ILE A 485 -5.17 -0.48 29.86
CA ILE A 485 -5.65 -1.86 29.69
C ILE A 485 -4.99 -2.50 28.48
N PHE A 486 -4.46 -3.70 28.64
CA PHE A 486 -4.03 -4.54 27.53
C PHE A 486 -5.26 -5.29 27.00
N SER A 487 -5.90 -4.73 25.99
CA SER A 487 -7.17 -5.20 25.46
C SER A 487 -7.06 -6.20 24.31
N GLY A 488 -5.86 -6.40 23.77
CA GLY A 488 -5.52 -7.43 22.81
C GLY A 488 -4.16 -8.04 23.13
N LEU A 489 -4.09 -9.38 23.08
CA LEU A 489 -2.86 -10.16 23.30
C LEU A 489 -2.73 -11.22 22.21
N SER A 490 -1.49 -11.64 21.92
CA SER A 490 -1.24 -12.85 21.14
C SER A 490 -1.93 -14.09 21.73
N PRO A 491 -2.21 -15.14 20.95
CA PRO A 491 -2.91 -16.34 21.45
C PRO A 491 -2.26 -17.00 22.67
N ASP A 492 -0.93 -16.94 22.77
CA ASP A 492 -0.12 -17.43 23.91
C ASP A 492 -0.03 -16.41 25.06
N LYS A 493 -0.66 -15.24 24.92
CA LYS A 493 -0.70 -14.13 25.89
C LYS A 493 0.66 -13.49 26.21
N LYS A 494 1.69 -13.76 25.42
CA LYS A 494 3.05 -13.23 25.64
C LYS A 494 3.28 -11.86 25.03
N LEU A 495 2.60 -11.54 23.91
CA LEU A 495 2.82 -10.31 23.16
C LEU A 495 1.62 -9.38 23.27
N PRO A 496 1.80 -8.15 23.75
CA PRO A 496 0.77 -7.12 23.76
C PRO A 496 0.50 -6.61 22.34
N GLU A 497 -0.75 -6.70 21.91
CA GLU A 497 -1.19 -6.30 20.57
C GLU A 497 -1.95 -4.99 20.56
N ILE A 498 -2.70 -4.71 21.66
CA ILE A 498 -3.60 -3.56 21.73
C ILE A 498 -3.65 -3.03 23.16
N ILE A 499 -3.57 -1.72 23.29
CA ILE A 499 -3.81 -1.01 24.55
C ILE A 499 -4.97 -0.04 24.43
N GLU A 500 -5.69 0.14 25.54
CA GLU A 500 -6.75 1.13 25.72
C GLU A 500 -6.57 1.88 27.04
N LEU A 501 -6.95 3.16 27.05
CA LEU A 501 -6.95 3.94 28.29
C LEU A 501 -8.36 4.01 28.87
N LYS A 502 -8.54 3.48 30.08
CA LYS A 502 -9.80 3.60 30.86
C LYS A 502 -10.12 5.09 31.12
N ASN A 503 -11.38 5.46 31.03
CA ASN A 503 -11.85 6.83 31.27
C ASN A 503 -11.35 7.87 30.26
N HIS A 504 -10.95 7.44 29.04
CA HIS A 504 -10.69 8.32 27.92
C HIS A 504 -11.76 8.12 26.83
N PRO A 505 -12.24 9.17 26.15
CA PRO A 505 -13.28 9.05 25.12
C PRO A 505 -12.92 8.04 24.03
N TRP A 506 -11.68 8.08 23.54
CA TRP A 506 -11.13 7.13 22.59
C TRP A 506 -9.59 7.21 22.61
N PHE A 507 -8.96 6.26 23.25
CA PHE A 507 -7.49 6.14 23.28
C PHE A 507 -7.15 4.68 23.03
N ILE A 508 -6.78 4.38 21.81
CA ILE A 508 -6.39 3.03 21.38
C ILE A 508 -5.03 3.11 20.71
N ALA A 509 -4.17 2.16 21.04
CA ALA A 509 -2.96 1.96 20.27
C ALA A 509 -2.74 0.47 20.00
N VAL A 510 -2.20 0.17 18.81
CA VAL A 510 -2.07 -1.18 18.29
C VAL A 510 -0.65 -1.45 17.81
N GLN A 511 -0.15 -2.67 17.97
CA GLN A 511 1.19 -3.06 17.53
C GLN A 511 1.24 -3.38 16.02
N PHE A 512 0.12 -3.76 15.45
CA PHE A 512 -0.07 -4.06 14.04
C PHE A 512 -0.37 -2.80 13.20
N HIS A 513 -0.49 -2.99 11.87
CA HIS A 513 -0.71 -1.94 10.88
C HIS A 513 -2.09 -2.08 10.22
N PRO A 514 -3.16 -1.54 10.84
CA PRO A 514 -4.53 -1.66 10.31
C PRO A 514 -4.74 -0.89 8.99
N GLU A 515 -3.87 0.09 8.70
CA GLU A 515 -3.91 0.87 7.47
C GLU A 515 -3.74 -0.01 6.21
N PHE A 516 -2.96 -1.09 6.28
CA PHE A 516 -2.75 -2.00 5.15
C PHE A 516 -4.00 -2.80 4.76
N LYS A 517 -4.99 -2.91 5.66
CA LYS A 517 -6.22 -3.66 5.40
C LYS A 517 -7.42 -2.77 5.10
N SER A 518 -7.27 -1.45 5.21
CA SER A 518 -8.37 -0.52 4.94
C SER A 518 -8.63 -0.38 3.44
N ARG A 519 -9.89 -0.46 3.04
CA ARG A 519 -10.35 -0.35 1.65
C ARG A 519 -11.49 0.66 1.54
N PRO A 520 -11.64 1.38 0.42
CA PRO A 520 -12.69 2.40 0.29
C PRO A 520 -14.10 1.80 0.37
N LEU A 521 -14.28 0.55 -0.10
CA LEU A 521 -15.56 -0.17 -0.06
C LEU A 521 -15.74 -1.01 1.22
N ALA A 522 -14.69 -1.15 2.02
CA ALA A 522 -14.68 -1.84 3.31
C ALA A 522 -13.69 -1.14 4.26
N PRO A 523 -14.04 0.04 4.77
CA PRO A 523 -13.20 0.80 5.69
C PRO A 523 -12.84 -0.02 6.93
N HIS A 524 -11.60 0.08 7.35
CA HIS A 524 -11.14 -0.66 8.53
C HIS A 524 -11.83 -0.13 9.80
N PRO A 525 -12.36 -0.99 10.68
CA PRO A 525 -13.22 -0.58 11.80
C PRO A 525 -12.54 0.36 12.80
N LEU A 526 -11.22 0.26 12.99
CA LEU A 526 -10.48 1.19 13.85
C LEU A 526 -10.48 2.61 13.31
N PHE A 527 -10.23 2.80 12.01
CA PHE A 527 -10.27 4.13 11.40
C PHE A 527 -11.67 4.71 11.42
N SER A 528 -12.70 3.91 11.09
CA SER A 528 -14.10 4.34 11.18
C SER A 528 -14.48 4.80 12.60
N SER A 529 -14.09 4.01 13.61
CA SER A 529 -14.35 4.33 15.01
C SER A 529 -13.56 5.54 15.50
N PHE A 530 -12.28 5.68 15.14
CA PHE A 530 -11.45 6.83 15.47
C PHE A 530 -12.03 8.13 14.90
N ILE A 531 -12.40 8.12 13.61
CA ILE A 531 -13.01 9.30 12.96
C ILE A 531 -14.36 9.65 13.60
N LYS A 532 -15.17 8.63 13.94
CA LYS A 532 -16.43 8.84 14.67
C LYS A 532 -16.19 9.51 16.04
N ALA A 533 -15.19 9.06 16.79
CA ALA A 533 -14.83 9.68 18.06
C ALA A 533 -14.31 11.12 17.89
N ALA A 534 -13.44 11.34 16.90
CA ALA A 534 -12.91 12.65 16.55
C ALA A 534 -14.01 13.65 16.14
N LYS A 535 -15.03 13.18 15.39
CA LYS A 535 -16.21 13.98 15.02
C LYS A 535 -16.97 14.50 16.23
N ASN A 536 -17.05 13.69 17.30
CA ASN A 536 -17.81 14.00 18.51
C ASN A 536 -16.98 14.77 19.55
N HIS A 537 -15.68 14.92 19.33
CA HIS A 537 -14.81 15.72 20.19
C HIS A 537 -15.00 17.21 19.88
N LYS A 538 -15.36 17.98 20.92
CA LYS A 538 -15.61 19.43 20.87
C LYS A 538 -14.38 20.22 21.35
#